data_7b8c3966964f656163c879ab49c2bffe
#
_entry.id   7b8c3966964f656163c879ab49c2bffe
#
_cell.length_a   1.000
_cell.length_b   1.000
_cell.length_c   1.000
_cell.angle_alpha   90.00
_cell.angle_beta   90.00
_cell.angle_gamma   90.00
#
_symmetry.space_group_name_H-M   'P 1'
#
loop_
_entity.id
_entity.type
_entity.pdbx_description
1 polymer ?
#
loop_
_entity_poly.entity_id
_entity_poly.type
_entity_poly.pdbx_seq_one_letter_code
_entity_poly.pdbx_strand_id
1 'polypeptide(L)'
;YTFIADYLPYITGDGMEHRNSTIISDKRSLYAANDAQLNTLSHEFFHSWNVERIRPAELEPFDFTRANPTPSLWVAEGFTQYYGPLAIRRAGEMSIDAYLATLGGTLNAVLNSPARAHGGPKEMSLRAPFVDAAKAIDAVNPNIFVSYYIYGATLAAALDLELRGRYPGQSLDTYMRLLWKQHGAPEKPYTIADLRTALATLTGDQAFADRFFAKSVEGSDLPDLAALLAQAGLTWQAANPGGAWVGAADVTADGPAVTLSQSPAAGTALYAAGLERGDRIIALGRTTVTSALDWQSALGRLKPGTPLDIRYIQRGKERAATLTPGTDPTKQLVRSETVGKPITDKQRAFRTAWLGAE
;
A
#
# COMPACT_ATOMS: atom_id res chain seq x y z
N TYR A 1 17.25 0.04 22.73
CA TYR A 1 17.20 0.35 21.30
C TYR A 1 17.58 1.81 21.05
N THR A 2 18.37 2.09 20.01
CA THR A 2 18.87 3.43 19.70
C THR A 2 18.28 3.92 18.39
N PHE A 3 17.65 5.10 18.41
CA PHE A 3 17.24 5.80 17.20
C PHE A 3 18.31 6.83 16.84
N ILE A 4 18.82 6.76 15.61
CA ILE A 4 19.77 7.71 15.04
C ILE A 4 18.99 8.46 13.94
N ALA A 5 18.81 9.77 14.13
CA ALA A 5 18.00 10.58 13.23
C ALA A 5 18.86 11.69 12.60
N ASP A 6 18.80 11.80 11.28
CA ASP A 6 19.56 12.77 10.49
C ASP A 6 18.59 13.65 9.68
N TYR A 7 18.50 14.92 10.03
CA TYR A 7 17.57 15.90 9.46
C TYR A 7 18.32 16.98 8.70
N LEU A 8 18.71 16.67 7.47
CA LEU A 8 19.52 17.54 6.62
C LEU A 8 18.77 17.85 5.30
N PRO A 9 18.75 19.12 4.85
CA PRO A 9 17.92 19.53 3.71
C PRO A 9 18.32 18.90 2.36
N TYR A 10 19.46 18.26 2.28
CA TYR A 10 20.02 17.65 1.06
C TYR A 10 19.95 16.11 1.05
N ILE A 11 19.43 15.48 2.09
CA ILE A 11 19.29 14.01 2.13
C ILE A 11 17.94 13.56 1.59
N THR A 12 17.85 12.28 1.23
CA THR A 12 16.56 11.62 0.91
C THR A 12 15.93 11.12 2.20
N GLY A 13 14.60 11.18 2.30
CA GLY A 13 13.88 10.52 3.39
C GLY A 13 14.00 9.00 3.26
N ASP A 14 14.46 8.36 4.34
CA ASP A 14 14.68 6.91 4.39
C ASP A 14 14.68 6.41 5.85
N GLY A 15 14.47 5.11 6.03
CA GLY A 15 14.66 4.38 7.27
C GLY A 15 15.49 3.12 6.99
N MET A 16 16.32 2.72 7.95
CA MET A 16 17.07 1.47 7.85
C MET A 16 17.13 0.84 9.23
N GLU A 17 16.52 -0.31 9.30
CA GLU A 17 16.48 -1.13 10.50
C GLU A 17 17.82 -1.80 10.80
N HIS A 18 18.06 -1.97 12.08
CA HIS A 18 19.15 -2.78 12.62
C HIS A 18 18.62 -3.49 13.87
N ARG A 19 19.31 -4.54 14.26
CA ARG A 19 18.90 -5.41 15.38
C ARG A 19 18.57 -4.67 16.68
N ASN A 20 19.32 -3.62 17.02
CA ASN A 20 19.18 -2.85 18.26
C ASN A 20 19.20 -1.34 18.04
N SER A 21 19.11 -0.89 16.80
CA SER A 21 19.07 0.52 16.44
C SER A 21 18.39 0.71 15.09
N THR A 22 18.08 1.95 14.75
CA THR A 22 17.70 2.34 13.40
C THR A 22 18.32 3.67 13.03
N ILE A 23 18.56 3.86 11.73
CA ILE A 23 18.93 5.16 11.17
C ILE A 23 17.73 5.67 10.39
N ILE A 24 17.33 6.91 10.66
CA ILE A 24 16.23 7.58 9.99
C ILE A 24 16.74 8.89 9.43
N SER A 25 16.41 9.17 8.19
CA SER A 25 16.75 10.41 7.53
C SER A 25 15.52 11.13 6.97
N ASP A 26 15.48 12.45 7.03
CA ASP A 26 14.48 13.26 6.36
C ASP A 26 15.06 14.66 6.03
N LYS A 27 14.69 15.21 4.86
CA LYS A 27 15.07 16.56 4.46
C LYS A 27 14.28 17.65 5.18
N ARG A 28 13.17 17.30 5.80
CA ARG A 28 12.34 18.21 6.59
C ARG A 28 12.83 18.26 8.03
N SER A 29 12.65 19.38 8.68
CA SER A 29 12.92 19.46 10.12
C SER A 29 11.95 18.58 10.92
N LEU A 30 12.33 18.21 12.13
CA LEU A 30 11.49 17.44 13.05
C LEU A 30 10.09 18.06 13.22
N TYR A 31 10.00 19.40 13.31
CA TYR A 31 8.72 20.10 13.41
C TYR A 31 7.85 19.98 12.16
N ALA A 32 8.45 19.95 10.97
CA ALA A 32 7.72 19.93 9.71
C ALA A 32 7.29 18.53 9.27
N ALA A 33 7.88 17.49 9.85
CA ALA A 33 7.73 16.11 9.41
C ALA A 33 7.23 15.16 10.51
N ASN A 34 6.78 15.69 11.64
CA ASN A 34 6.47 14.93 12.86
C ASN A 34 5.69 13.62 12.61
N ASP A 35 4.53 13.70 11.96
CA ASP A 35 3.68 12.51 11.73
C ASP A 35 4.33 11.49 10.78
N ALA A 36 4.98 11.98 9.70
CA ALA A 36 5.65 11.11 8.75
C ALA A 36 6.87 10.43 9.37
N GLN A 37 7.64 11.16 10.18
CA GLN A 37 8.79 10.61 10.89
C GLN A 37 8.36 9.62 11.96
N LEU A 38 7.26 9.89 12.67
CA LEU A 38 6.71 8.95 13.65
C LEU A 38 6.30 7.63 13.00
N ASN A 39 5.72 7.69 11.79
CA ASN A 39 5.40 6.50 11.00
C ASN A 39 6.67 5.70 10.64
N THR A 40 7.71 6.38 10.14
CA THR A 40 9.01 5.74 9.84
C THR A 40 9.63 5.15 11.11
N LEU A 41 9.70 5.91 12.19
CA LEU A 41 10.20 5.44 13.49
C LEU A 41 9.50 4.17 13.97
N SER A 42 8.16 4.14 13.87
CA SER A 42 7.36 3.00 14.30
C SER A 42 7.57 1.78 13.39
N HIS A 43 7.71 1.99 12.09
CA HIS A 43 8.03 0.97 11.10
C HIS A 43 9.39 0.34 11.41
N GLU A 44 10.45 1.15 11.46
CA GLU A 44 11.80 0.67 11.70
C GLU A 44 11.96 0.01 13.08
N PHE A 45 11.24 0.51 14.09
CA PHE A 45 11.28 -0.12 15.42
C PHE A 45 10.62 -1.50 15.40
N PHE A 46 9.54 -1.70 14.62
CA PHE A 46 8.90 -3.00 14.51
C PHE A 46 9.81 -4.05 13.87
N HIS A 47 10.72 -3.65 13.00
CA HIS A 47 11.72 -4.53 12.42
C HIS A 47 12.65 -5.19 13.46
N SER A 48 12.77 -4.64 14.67
CA SER A 48 13.52 -5.30 15.73
C SER A 48 12.98 -6.71 16.07
N TRP A 49 11.73 -6.98 15.75
CA TRP A 49 11.11 -8.31 15.79
C TRP A 49 10.96 -8.93 14.41
N ASN A 50 10.35 -8.22 13.48
CA ASN A 50 10.01 -8.63 12.11
C ASN A 50 10.88 -7.84 11.14
N VAL A 51 11.98 -8.27 10.94
CA VAL A 51 12.83 -9.11 10.14
C VAL A 51 14.15 -9.42 10.86
N GLU A 52 14.51 -8.65 11.89
CA GLU A 52 15.80 -8.82 12.55
C GLU A 52 15.89 -10.12 13.36
N ARG A 53 14.74 -10.67 13.76
CA ARG A 53 14.67 -11.92 14.53
C ARG A 53 13.68 -12.93 13.94
N ILE A 54 12.49 -12.51 13.53
CA ILE A 54 11.59 -13.32 12.71
C ILE A 54 12.04 -13.16 11.26
N ARG A 55 13.00 -13.98 10.83
CA ARG A 55 13.80 -13.75 9.62
C ARG A 55 13.49 -14.78 8.52
N PRO A 56 13.31 -14.36 7.25
CA PRO A 56 13.20 -15.29 6.12
C PRO A 56 14.43 -16.16 5.95
N ALA A 57 14.24 -17.43 5.63
CA ALA A 57 15.34 -18.38 5.46
C ALA A 57 16.28 -18.02 4.29
N GLU A 58 15.76 -17.33 3.28
CA GLU A 58 16.56 -16.89 2.13
C GLU A 58 17.53 -15.75 2.47
N LEU A 59 17.33 -15.08 3.62
CA LEU A 59 18.17 -13.99 4.10
C LEU A 59 19.15 -14.41 5.20
N GLU A 60 19.23 -15.73 5.51
CA GLU A 60 20.07 -16.23 6.60
C GLU A 60 20.74 -17.58 6.24
N PRO A 61 22.10 -17.65 6.15
CA PRO A 61 23.00 -16.51 6.21
C PRO A 61 22.91 -15.62 4.96
N PHE A 62 23.05 -14.30 5.15
CA PHE A 62 23.03 -13.38 4.02
C PHE A 62 24.32 -13.51 3.19
N ASP A 63 24.17 -13.72 1.87
CA ASP A 63 25.31 -13.83 0.95
C ASP A 63 25.61 -12.47 0.32
N PHE A 64 26.62 -11.76 0.83
CA PHE A 64 27.05 -10.43 0.34
C PHE A 64 27.68 -10.45 -1.05
N THR A 65 27.88 -11.60 -1.66
CA THR A 65 28.49 -11.72 -3.00
C THR A 65 27.48 -11.70 -4.15
N ARG A 66 26.19 -11.79 -3.85
CA ARG A 66 25.09 -11.81 -4.83
C ARG A 66 23.81 -11.23 -4.26
N ALA A 67 22.83 -10.98 -5.13
CA ALA A 67 21.48 -10.65 -4.69
C ALA A 67 20.84 -11.86 -3.97
N ASN A 68 20.10 -11.58 -2.89
CA ASN A 68 19.39 -12.58 -2.10
C ASN A 68 17.87 -12.35 -2.22
N PRO A 69 17.23 -12.77 -3.32
CA PRO A 69 15.79 -12.61 -3.45
C PRO A 69 15.08 -13.51 -2.44
N THR A 70 14.07 -12.95 -1.77
CA THR A 70 13.19 -13.70 -0.87
C THR A 70 11.73 -13.56 -1.30
N PRO A 71 10.91 -14.61 -1.20
CA PRO A 71 9.47 -14.53 -1.46
C PRO A 71 8.69 -13.91 -0.29
N SER A 72 9.36 -13.41 0.76
CA SER A 72 8.76 -13.12 2.06
C SER A 72 8.74 -11.64 2.44
N LEU A 73 9.14 -10.70 1.54
CA LEU A 73 9.12 -9.26 1.87
C LEU A 73 7.71 -8.73 2.14
N TRP A 74 6.67 -9.35 1.59
CA TRP A 74 5.29 -9.02 1.93
C TRP A 74 4.95 -9.24 3.43
N VAL A 75 5.70 -10.12 4.12
CA VAL A 75 5.64 -10.27 5.58
C VAL A 75 6.63 -9.34 6.25
N ALA A 76 7.91 -9.40 5.84
CA ALA A 76 8.97 -8.61 6.46
C ALA A 76 8.64 -7.11 6.42
N GLU A 77 8.29 -6.59 5.27
CA GLU A 77 7.96 -5.20 5.05
C GLU A 77 6.47 -4.90 5.21
N GLY A 78 5.63 -5.76 4.62
CA GLY A 78 4.20 -5.52 4.57
C GLY A 78 3.52 -5.60 5.93
N PHE A 79 3.87 -6.54 6.79
CA PHE A 79 3.34 -6.59 8.15
C PHE A 79 3.88 -5.42 8.98
N THR A 80 5.14 -5.07 8.79
CA THR A 80 5.75 -3.89 9.42
C THR A 80 5.05 -2.60 8.98
N GLN A 81 4.76 -2.47 7.69
CA GLN A 81 3.98 -1.34 7.14
C GLN A 81 2.55 -1.27 7.69
N TYR A 82 1.95 -2.39 8.04
CA TYR A 82 0.66 -2.45 8.72
C TYR A 82 0.77 -2.04 10.19
N TYR A 83 1.77 -2.58 10.90
CA TYR A 83 1.93 -2.33 12.34
C TYR A 83 2.43 -0.94 12.67
N GLY A 84 3.22 -0.31 11.79
CA GLY A 84 3.74 1.04 12.01
C GLY A 84 2.64 2.02 12.43
N PRO A 85 1.69 2.37 11.54
CA PRO A 85 0.60 3.28 11.87
C PRO A 85 -0.38 2.70 12.90
N LEU A 86 -0.57 1.38 12.96
CA LEU A 86 -1.45 0.75 13.96
C LEU A 86 -0.91 0.92 15.38
N ALA A 87 0.40 0.81 15.58
CA ALA A 87 1.04 1.02 16.88
C ALA A 87 0.87 2.47 17.34
N ILE A 88 1.09 3.43 16.45
CA ILE A 88 0.87 4.87 16.70
C ILE A 88 -0.59 5.14 17.08
N ARG A 89 -1.53 4.54 16.33
CA ARG A 89 -2.96 4.64 16.65
C ARG A 89 -3.27 4.07 18.05
N ARG A 90 -2.74 2.89 18.38
CA ARG A 90 -2.96 2.24 19.67
C ARG A 90 -2.29 2.97 20.83
N ALA A 91 -1.20 3.68 20.57
CA ALA A 91 -0.55 4.56 21.54
C ALA A 91 -1.32 5.87 21.79
N GLY A 92 -2.34 6.19 20.99
CA GLY A 92 -3.13 7.42 21.13
C GLY A 92 -2.58 8.62 20.35
N GLU A 93 -1.46 8.44 19.64
CA GLU A 93 -0.77 9.51 18.89
C GLU A 93 -1.35 9.74 17.48
N MET A 94 -2.33 8.93 17.07
CA MET A 94 -3.03 9.06 15.80
C MET A 94 -4.54 8.88 16.02
N SER A 95 -5.36 9.75 15.42
CA SER A 95 -6.82 9.58 15.47
C SER A 95 -7.27 8.36 14.66
N ILE A 96 -8.46 7.81 14.99
CA ILE A 96 -9.05 6.72 14.19
C ILE A 96 -9.22 7.15 12.74
N ASP A 97 -9.73 8.36 12.49
CA ASP A 97 -10.01 8.82 11.14
C ASP A 97 -8.71 9.01 10.31
N ALA A 98 -7.62 9.47 10.93
CA ALA A 98 -6.31 9.54 10.28
C ALA A 98 -5.78 8.14 9.93
N TYR A 99 -5.89 7.18 10.86
CA TYR A 99 -5.52 5.79 10.59
C TYR A 99 -6.35 5.19 9.45
N LEU A 100 -7.68 5.40 9.45
CA LEU A 100 -8.57 4.90 8.40
C LEU A 100 -8.27 5.54 7.04
N ALA A 101 -7.89 6.81 7.00
CA ALA A 101 -7.46 7.47 5.76
C ALA A 101 -6.17 6.83 5.22
N THR A 102 -5.17 6.59 6.08
CA THR A 102 -3.92 5.91 5.70
C THR A 102 -4.18 4.50 5.19
N LEU A 103 -4.94 3.69 5.94
CA LEU A 103 -5.31 2.34 5.51
C LEU A 103 -6.11 2.36 4.21
N GLY A 104 -7.09 3.26 4.08
CA GLY A 104 -7.89 3.43 2.87
C GLY A 104 -7.05 3.75 1.63
N GLY A 105 -6.04 4.61 1.77
CA GLY A 105 -5.05 4.89 0.72
C GLY A 105 -4.29 3.63 0.28
N THR A 106 -3.78 2.86 1.25
CA THR A 106 -3.09 1.58 1.01
C THR A 106 -3.98 0.58 0.26
N LEU A 107 -5.23 0.41 0.71
CA LEU A 107 -6.19 -0.50 0.07
C LEU A 107 -6.50 -0.06 -1.37
N ASN A 108 -6.73 1.24 -1.62
CA ASN A 108 -6.98 1.76 -2.97
C ASN A 108 -5.79 1.50 -3.91
N ALA A 109 -4.58 1.75 -3.46
CA ALA A 109 -3.38 1.56 -4.27
C ALA A 109 -3.23 0.11 -4.73
N VAL A 110 -3.52 -0.85 -3.86
CA VAL A 110 -3.47 -2.28 -4.19
C VAL A 110 -4.67 -2.70 -5.06
N LEU A 111 -5.90 -2.34 -4.65
CA LEU A 111 -7.12 -2.76 -5.35
C LEU A 111 -7.17 -2.26 -6.80
N ASN A 112 -6.69 -1.04 -7.03
CA ASN A 112 -6.76 -0.40 -8.35
C ASN A 112 -5.50 -0.63 -9.21
N SER A 113 -4.51 -1.39 -8.71
CA SER A 113 -3.30 -1.69 -9.49
C SER A 113 -3.50 -2.84 -10.47
N PRO A 114 -3.32 -2.61 -11.78
CA PRO A 114 -3.39 -3.67 -12.78
C PRO A 114 -2.22 -4.66 -12.68
N ALA A 115 -1.11 -4.29 -12.04
CA ALA A 115 0.04 -5.18 -11.87
C ALA A 115 -0.27 -6.46 -11.06
N ARG A 116 -1.36 -6.47 -10.29
CA ARG A 116 -1.86 -7.68 -9.61
C ARG A 116 -2.17 -8.83 -10.57
N ALA A 117 -2.45 -8.54 -11.83
CA ALA A 117 -2.61 -9.56 -12.86
C ALA A 117 -1.30 -10.33 -13.16
N HIS A 118 -0.16 -9.80 -12.72
CA HIS A 118 1.16 -10.37 -12.98
C HIS A 118 1.77 -11.09 -11.76
N GLY A 119 1.02 -11.28 -10.69
CA GLY A 119 1.43 -12.04 -9.53
C GLY A 119 0.93 -11.48 -8.21
N GLY A 120 1.01 -12.31 -7.19
CA GLY A 120 0.68 -11.98 -5.81
C GLY A 120 1.86 -11.36 -5.04
N PRO A 121 1.71 -11.17 -3.73
CA PRO A 121 2.74 -10.58 -2.87
C PRO A 121 4.06 -11.34 -2.89
N LYS A 122 4.01 -12.67 -2.96
CA LYS A 122 5.18 -13.54 -3.12
C LYS A 122 6.00 -13.16 -4.36
N GLU A 123 5.35 -13.06 -5.52
CA GLU A 123 6.00 -12.70 -6.78
C GLU A 123 6.55 -11.26 -6.74
N MET A 124 5.80 -10.33 -6.15
CA MET A 124 6.25 -8.95 -5.98
C MET A 124 7.47 -8.85 -5.05
N SER A 125 7.52 -9.67 -3.99
CA SER A 125 8.68 -9.76 -3.09
C SER A 125 9.95 -10.20 -3.83
N LEU A 126 9.86 -11.18 -4.73
CA LEU A 126 10.99 -11.67 -5.53
C LEU A 126 11.56 -10.62 -6.50
N ARG A 127 10.80 -9.55 -6.80
CA ARG A 127 11.25 -8.45 -7.67
C ARG A 127 12.09 -7.40 -6.96
N ALA A 128 12.24 -7.47 -5.63
CA ALA A 128 12.97 -6.48 -4.85
C ALA A 128 14.36 -6.13 -5.40
N PRO A 129 15.22 -7.09 -5.80
CA PRO A 129 16.54 -6.76 -6.36
C PRO A 129 16.48 -5.88 -7.62
N PHE A 130 15.36 -5.86 -8.32
CA PHE A 130 15.18 -5.10 -9.56
C PHE A 130 14.49 -3.75 -9.36
N VAL A 131 13.74 -3.56 -8.28
CA VAL A 131 13.04 -2.31 -7.96
C VAL A 131 13.79 -1.45 -6.96
N ASP A 132 14.43 -2.06 -5.96
CA ASP A 132 15.09 -1.34 -4.87
C ASP A 132 16.59 -1.16 -5.12
N ALA A 133 17.32 -2.23 -5.46
CA ALA A 133 18.76 -2.17 -5.65
C ALA A 133 19.16 -1.78 -7.08
N ALA A 134 18.74 -2.55 -8.08
CA ALA A 134 19.15 -2.32 -9.48
C ALA A 134 18.28 -1.33 -10.23
N LYS A 135 17.06 -1.08 -9.75
CA LYS A 135 16.06 -0.21 -10.37
C LYS A 135 15.80 -0.52 -11.87
N ALA A 136 15.97 -1.80 -12.25
CA ALA A 136 15.73 -2.25 -13.61
C ALA A 136 14.23 -2.28 -13.97
N ILE A 137 13.37 -2.41 -12.95
CA ILE A 137 11.92 -2.29 -13.06
C ILE A 137 11.51 -0.90 -12.55
N ASP A 138 10.63 -0.24 -13.28
CA ASP A 138 10.04 1.03 -12.84
C ASP A 138 9.05 0.78 -11.70
N ALA A 139 9.50 1.01 -10.46
CA ALA A 139 8.72 0.75 -9.25
C ALA A 139 7.44 1.61 -9.15
N VAL A 140 7.35 2.72 -9.89
CA VAL A 140 6.17 3.57 -9.92
C VAL A 140 5.22 3.25 -11.08
N ASN A 141 5.57 2.28 -11.95
CA ASN A 141 4.69 1.86 -13.03
C ASN A 141 3.62 0.90 -12.52
N PRO A 142 2.34 1.30 -12.45
CA PRO A 142 1.26 0.49 -11.88
C PRO A 142 0.93 -0.77 -12.69
N ASN A 143 1.48 -0.88 -13.92
CA ASN A 143 1.22 -2.00 -14.82
C ASN A 143 2.15 -3.20 -14.60
N ILE A 144 3.27 -3.00 -13.91
CA ILE A 144 4.31 -4.03 -13.78
C ILE A 144 4.70 -4.36 -12.36
N PHE A 145 4.40 -3.48 -11.39
CA PHE A 145 4.79 -3.68 -10.01
C PHE A 145 3.76 -3.11 -9.04
N VAL A 146 3.45 -3.87 -8.00
CA VAL A 146 2.79 -3.42 -6.77
C VAL A 146 3.77 -3.63 -5.64
N SER A 147 4.10 -2.58 -4.93
CA SER A 147 5.03 -2.68 -3.79
C SER A 147 4.56 -3.71 -2.78
N TYR A 148 5.44 -4.62 -2.40
CA TYR A 148 5.20 -5.63 -1.37
C TYR A 148 4.95 -5.01 0.01
N TYR A 149 5.37 -3.77 0.26
CA TYR A 149 5.01 -3.00 1.45
C TYR A 149 3.49 -2.84 1.57
N ILE A 150 2.88 -2.19 0.58
CA ILE A 150 1.43 -1.92 0.61
C ILE A 150 0.60 -3.18 0.33
N TYR A 151 1.09 -4.09 -0.50
CA TYR A 151 0.40 -5.35 -0.76
C TYR A 151 0.37 -6.23 0.48
N GLY A 152 1.52 -6.38 1.14
CA GLY A 152 1.62 -7.11 2.41
C GLY A 152 0.83 -6.45 3.53
N ALA A 153 0.83 -5.11 3.64
CA ALA A 153 -0.01 -4.38 4.60
C ALA A 153 -1.51 -4.60 4.35
N THR A 154 -1.94 -4.67 3.09
CA THR A 154 -3.33 -5.00 2.73
C THR A 154 -3.70 -6.42 3.18
N LEU A 155 -2.82 -7.39 2.96
CA LEU A 155 -3.05 -8.76 3.44
C LEU A 155 -2.97 -8.88 4.95
N ALA A 156 -2.07 -8.14 5.61
CA ALA A 156 -1.98 -8.08 7.07
C ALA A 156 -3.29 -7.56 7.69
N ALA A 157 -3.83 -6.47 7.14
CA ALA A 157 -5.13 -5.93 7.57
C ALA A 157 -6.27 -6.94 7.36
N ALA A 158 -6.32 -7.56 6.18
CA ALA A 158 -7.33 -8.57 5.87
C ALA A 158 -7.24 -9.78 6.81
N LEU A 159 -6.03 -10.30 7.02
CA LEU A 159 -5.77 -11.44 7.90
C LEU A 159 -6.12 -11.11 9.36
N ASP A 160 -5.75 -9.92 9.86
CA ASP A 160 -6.07 -9.50 11.23
C ASP A 160 -7.60 -9.44 11.44
N LEU A 161 -8.34 -8.86 10.48
CA LEU A 161 -9.79 -8.79 10.54
C LEU A 161 -10.47 -10.17 10.42
N GLU A 162 -9.96 -11.06 9.55
CA GLU A 162 -10.45 -12.43 9.45
C GLU A 162 -10.22 -13.24 10.74
N LEU A 163 -9.02 -13.15 11.30
CA LEU A 163 -8.69 -13.83 12.55
C LEU A 163 -9.61 -13.37 13.68
N ARG A 164 -9.75 -12.06 13.87
CA ARG A 164 -10.63 -11.47 14.90
C ARG A 164 -12.09 -11.82 14.71
N GLY A 165 -12.54 -11.91 13.47
CA GLY A 165 -13.96 -12.19 13.15
C GLY A 165 -14.35 -13.66 13.24
N ARG A 166 -13.43 -14.58 12.91
CA ARG A 166 -13.73 -16.01 12.78
C ARG A 166 -13.20 -16.89 13.91
N TYR A 167 -12.09 -16.48 14.53
CA TYR A 167 -11.40 -17.31 15.53
C TYR A 167 -11.33 -16.55 16.86
N PRO A 168 -12.19 -16.87 17.84
CA PRO A 168 -12.26 -16.17 19.12
C PRO A 168 -10.90 -16.07 19.79
N GLY A 169 -10.51 -14.86 20.19
CA GLY A 169 -9.22 -14.58 20.84
C GLY A 169 -8.01 -14.56 19.91
N GLN A 170 -8.19 -14.81 18.61
CA GLN A 170 -7.09 -14.73 17.64
C GLN A 170 -7.07 -13.37 16.92
N SER A 171 -5.87 -12.98 16.50
CA SER A 171 -5.58 -11.75 15.77
C SER A 171 -4.23 -11.87 15.09
N LEU A 172 -3.87 -10.91 14.28
CA LEU A 172 -2.50 -10.83 13.77
C LEU A 172 -1.48 -10.67 14.91
N ASP A 173 -1.85 -10.02 16.02
CA ASP A 173 -0.99 -9.90 17.19
C ASP A 173 -0.67 -11.29 17.79
N THR A 174 -1.65 -12.20 17.86
CA THR A 174 -1.43 -13.56 18.36
C THR A 174 -0.62 -14.40 17.38
N TYR A 175 -0.81 -14.18 16.07
CA TYR A 175 0.00 -14.81 15.02
C TYR A 175 1.46 -14.37 15.10
N MET A 176 1.74 -13.07 15.23
CA MET A 176 3.10 -12.56 15.39
C MET A 176 3.78 -13.05 16.67
N ARG A 177 3.04 -13.18 17.79
CA ARG A 177 3.57 -13.80 19.01
C ARG A 177 3.91 -15.27 18.84
N LEU A 178 3.13 -16.01 18.04
CA LEU A 178 3.43 -17.40 17.70
C LEU A 178 4.70 -17.49 16.86
N LEU A 179 4.83 -16.64 15.81
CA LEU A 179 6.03 -16.56 14.99
C LEU A 179 7.26 -16.15 15.82
N TRP A 180 7.10 -15.21 16.75
CA TRP A 180 8.16 -14.86 17.69
C TRP A 180 8.62 -16.08 18.51
N LYS A 181 7.70 -16.85 19.05
CA LYS A 181 8.01 -18.05 19.86
C LYS A 181 8.70 -19.14 19.04
N GLN A 182 8.28 -19.31 17.77
CA GLN A 182 8.77 -20.40 16.92
C GLN A 182 10.06 -20.05 16.17
N HIS A 183 10.23 -18.79 15.80
CA HIS A 183 11.28 -18.32 14.91
C HIS A 183 12.12 -17.19 15.50
N GLY A 184 11.48 -16.16 16.09
CA GLY A 184 12.19 -14.98 16.57
C GLY A 184 13.04 -15.24 17.82
N ALA A 185 12.46 -15.78 18.89
CA ALA A 185 13.17 -16.03 20.13
C ALA A 185 14.30 -17.09 19.98
N PRO A 186 14.09 -18.21 19.27
CA PRO A 186 15.17 -19.18 19.00
C PRO A 186 16.08 -18.78 17.85
N GLU A 187 15.83 -17.65 17.19
CA GLU A 187 16.57 -17.18 15.99
C GLU A 187 16.65 -18.25 14.88
N LYS A 188 15.54 -18.93 14.65
CA LYS A 188 15.40 -19.94 13.61
C LYS A 188 14.68 -19.34 12.41
N PRO A 189 15.34 -19.15 11.26
CA PRO A 189 14.72 -18.60 10.06
C PRO A 189 13.47 -19.36 9.63
N TYR A 190 12.50 -18.65 9.06
CA TYR A 190 11.25 -19.24 8.58
C TYR A 190 11.18 -19.35 7.06
N THR A 191 10.38 -20.30 6.58
CA THR A 191 9.96 -20.44 5.19
C THR A 191 8.48 -20.06 5.03
N ILE A 192 8.00 -19.88 3.80
CA ILE A 192 6.56 -19.71 3.51
C ILE A 192 5.73 -20.89 4.05
N ALA A 193 6.27 -22.12 4.03
CA ALA A 193 5.61 -23.29 4.59
C ALA A 193 5.45 -23.20 6.12
N ASP A 194 6.45 -22.66 6.82
CA ASP A 194 6.40 -22.45 8.27
C ASP A 194 5.32 -21.40 8.62
N LEU A 195 5.23 -20.31 7.87
CA LEU A 195 4.17 -19.32 8.04
C LEU A 195 2.77 -19.93 7.86
N ARG A 196 2.57 -20.75 6.83
CA ARG A 196 1.31 -21.48 6.60
C ARG A 196 0.97 -22.41 7.75
N THR A 197 1.95 -23.18 8.21
CA THR A 197 1.81 -24.12 9.34
C THR A 197 1.48 -23.38 10.64
N ALA A 198 2.14 -22.24 10.89
CA ALA A 198 1.88 -21.41 12.06
C ALA A 198 0.43 -20.86 12.03
N LEU A 199 -0.07 -20.43 10.86
CA LEU A 199 -1.45 -19.97 10.71
C LEU A 199 -2.46 -21.08 10.97
N ALA A 200 -2.22 -22.29 10.43
CA ALA A 200 -3.04 -23.48 10.69
C ALA A 200 -3.04 -23.85 12.18
N THR A 201 -1.89 -23.80 12.82
CA THR A 201 -1.76 -24.08 14.26
C THR A 201 -2.52 -23.07 15.11
N LEU A 202 -2.41 -21.76 14.78
CA LEU A 202 -3.09 -20.69 15.50
C LEU A 202 -4.62 -20.82 15.44
N THR A 203 -5.13 -21.16 14.26
CA THR A 203 -6.57 -21.19 13.98
C THR A 203 -7.22 -22.57 14.24
N GLY A 204 -6.42 -23.62 14.27
CA GLY A 204 -6.92 -25.00 14.23
C GLY A 204 -7.60 -25.36 12.90
N ASP A 205 -7.40 -24.56 11.83
CA ASP A 205 -8.07 -24.67 10.52
C ASP A 205 -7.04 -24.70 9.39
N GLN A 206 -6.59 -25.91 9.05
CA GLN A 206 -5.64 -26.14 7.96
C GLN A 206 -6.20 -25.65 6.63
N ALA A 207 -7.50 -25.88 6.37
CA ALA A 207 -8.11 -25.49 5.11
C ALA A 207 -8.18 -23.97 4.92
N PHE A 208 -8.35 -23.23 6.01
CA PHE A 208 -8.25 -21.77 5.97
C PHE A 208 -6.83 -21.31 5.62
N ALA A 209 -5.82 -21.84 6.31
CA ALA A 209 -4.43 -21.49 6.06
C ALA A 209 -4.03 -21.80 4.61
N ASP A 210 -4.38 -22.99 4.11
CA ASP A 210 -4.08 -23.41 2.74
C ASP A 210 -4.76 -22.48 1.71
N ARG A 211 -6.02 -22.14 1.91
CA ARG A 211 -6.73 -21.21 1.01
C ARG A 211 -6.12 -19.81 1.03
N PHE A 212 -5.80 -19.29 2.22
CA PHE A 212 -5.19 -17.95 2.34
C PHE A 212 -3.87 -17.90 1.58
N PHE A 213 -2.98 -18.86 1.82
CA PHE A 213 -1.69 -18.88 1.14
C PHE A 213 -1.82 -19.12 -0.36
N ALA A 214 -2.59 -20.11 -0.79
CA ALA A 214 -2.74 -20.42 -2.21
C ALA A 214 -3.38 -19.27 -3.02
N LYS A 215 -4.42 -18.62 -2.46
CA LYS A 215 -5.16 -17.58 -3.18
C LYS A 215 -4.54 -16.20 -3.05
N SER A 216 -4.13 -15.82 -1.85
CA SER A 216 -3.78 -14.42 -1.55
C SER A 216 -2.28 -14.18 -1.45
N VAL A 217 -1.46 -15.20 -1.18
CA VAL A 217 0.01 -15.07 -1.09
C VAL A 217 0.69 -15.54 -2.38
N GLU A 218 0.37 -16.75 -2.84
CA GLU A 218 0.88 -17.34 -4.08
C GLU A 218 0.09 -16.87 -5.31
N GLY A 219 -1.24 -16.70 -5.15
CA GLY A 219 -2.10 -16.03 -6.09
C GLY A 219 -2.22 -14.53 -5.82
N SER A 220 -3.13 -13.86 -6.54
CA SER A 220 -3.39 -12.43 -6.42
C SER A 220 -4.81 -12.09 -5.93
N ASP A 221 -5.55 -13.08 -5.42
CA ASP A 221 -6.89 -12.85 -4.88
C ASP A 221 -6.80 -12.07 -3.56
N LEU A 222 -7.70 -11.12 -3.39
CA LEU A 222 -7.85 -10.42 -2.11
C LEU A 222 -9.12 -10.91 -1.39
N PRO A 223 -9.08 -11.06 -0.06
CA PRO A 223 -10.28 -11.27 0.73
C PRO A 223 -11.32 -10.16 0.51
N ASP A 224 -12.58 -10.42 0.85
CA ASP A 224 -13.63 -9.38 0.78
C ASP A 224 -13.40 -8.33 1.86
N LEU A 225 -12.58 -7.34 1.52
CA LEU A 225 -12.21 -6.24 2.42
C LEU A 225 -13.44 -5.45 2.90
N ALA A 226 -14.47 -5.29 2.07
CA ALA A 226 -15.66 -4.55 2.47
C ALA A 226 -16.42 -5.28 3.59
N ALA A 227 -16.60 -6.59 3.45
CA ALA A 227 -17.23 -7.42 4.47
C ALA A 227 -16.39 -7.49 5.76
N LEU A 228 -15.05 -7.58 5.63
CA LEU A 228 -14.14 -7.60 6.78
C LEU A 228 -14.18 -6.28 7.57
N LEU A 229 -14.09 -5.14 6.89
CA LEU A 229 -14.15 -3.81 7.49
C LEU A 229 -15.50 -3.52 8.15
N ALA A 230 -16.59 -4.01 7.56
CA ALA A 230 -17.93 -3.87 8.12
C ALA A 230 -18.07 -4.52 9.51
N GLN A 231 -17.29 -5.55 9.84
CA GLN A 231 -17.28 -6.16 11.18
C GLN A 231 -16.80 -5.19 12.27
N ALA A 232 -15.96 -4.22 11.89
CA ALA A 232 -15.49 -3.15 12.78
C ALA A 232 -16.40 -1.90 12.76
N GLY A 233 -17.58 -1.98 12.14
CA GLY A 233 -18.48 -0.83 11.97
C GLY A 233 -17.89 0.24 11.06
N LEU A 234 -17.17 -0.17 10.01
CA LEU A 234 -16.60 0.72 9.02
C LEU A 234 -17.33 0.60 7.69
N THR A 235 -17.37 1.68 6.95
CA THR A 235 -17.97 1.75 5.62
C THR A 235 -16.87 2.02 4.58
N TRP A 236 -16.77 1.13 3.59
CA TRP A 236 -15.91 1.25 2.43
C TRP A 236 -16.75 1.68 1.23
N GLN A 237 -16.74 2.95 0.87
CA GLN A 237 -17.65 3.55 -0.11
C GLN A 237 -16.91 4.44 -1.10
N ALA A 238 -17.55 4.77 -2.24
CA ALA A 238 -16.97 5.69 -3.22
C ALA A 238 -16.60 7.03 -2.56
N ALA A 239 -15.36 7.48 -2.79
CA ALA A 239 -14.88 8.77 -2.32
C ALA A 239 -15.47 9.93 -3.12
N ASN A 240 -15.67 9.72 -4.43
CA ASN A 240 -16.22 10.72 -5.36
C ASN A 240 -17.35 10.09 -6.19
N PRO A 241 -18.55 9.92 -5.63
CA PRO A 241 -19.67 9.30 -6.34
C PRO A 241 -20.02 10.07 -7.63
N GLY A 242 -19.98 9.36 -8.77
CA GLY A 242 -20.25 9.96 -10.08
C GLY A 242 -19.12 10.82 -10.64
N GLY A 243 -17.98 10.90 -9.96
CA GLY A 243 -16.79 11.58 -10.46
C GLY A 243 -16.23 10.89 -11.69
N ALA A 244 -15.72 11.68 -12.64
CA ALA A 244 -15.03 11.17 -13.80
C ALA A 244 -13.58 10.84 -13.45
N TRP A 245 -13.06 9.80 -14.09
CA TRP A 245 -11.69 9.36 -13.89
C TRP A 245 -11.03 8.94 -15.21
N VAL A 246 -9.81 9.34 -15.36
CA VAL A 246 -9.01 9.04 -16.57
C VAL A 246 -7.80 8.14 -16.26
N GLY A 247 -7.57 7.83 -15.02
CA GLY A 247 -6.37 7.22 -14.48
C GLY A 247 -5.62 8.21 -13.58
N ALA A 248 -4.50 7.78 -12.97
CA ALA A 248 -3.58 8.72 -12.34
C ALA A 248 -3.08 9.70 -13.40
N ALA A 249 -3.33 10.98 -13.17
CA ALA A 249 -3.13 12.05 -14.14
C ALA A 249 -2.20 13.15 -13.59
N ASP A 250 -1.27 12.74 -12.70
CA ASP A 250 -0.27 13.63 -12.14
C ASP A 250 0.67 14.14 -13.22
N VAL A 251 0.99 15.42 -13.12
CA VAL A 251 1.84 16.10 -14.09
C VAL A 251 2.97 16.86 -13.39
N THR A 252 4.09 16.96 -14.08
CA THR A 252 5.12 17.97 -13.83
C THR A 252 4.91 19.14 -14.77
N ALA A 253 5.08 20.36 -14.28
CA ALA A 253 5.01 21.59 -15.09
C ALA A 253 6.38 22.26 -15.10
N ASP A 254 6.91 22.48 -16.31
CA ASP A 254 8.14 23.24 -16.54
C ASP A 254 7.81 24.35 -17.56
N GLY A 255 7.60 25.56 -17.04
CA GLY A 255 7.07 26.66 -17.82
C GLY A 255 5.71 26.30 -18.44
N PRO A 256 5.55 26.47 -19.78
CA PRO A 256 4.30 26.14 -20.46
C PRO A 256 4.15 24.65 -20.78
N ALA A 257 5.10 23.81 -20.38
CA ALA A 257 5.06 22.37 -20.61
C ALA A 257 4.41 21.65 -19.42
N VAL A 258 3.35 20.90 -19.70
CA VAL A 258 2.65 20.05 -18.74
C VAL A 258 2.84 18.60 -19.17
N THR A 259 3.60 17.84 -18.40
CA THR A 259 4.07 16.49 -18.78
C THR A 259 3.56 15.45 -17.80
N LEU A 260 3.02 14.34 -18.29
CA LEU A 260 2.63 13.22 -17.44
C LEU A 260 3.82 12.68 -16.65
N SER A 261 3.71 12.68 -15.33
CA SER A 261 4.77 12.22 -14.43
C SER A 261 4.77 10.71 -14.19
N GLN A 262 3.64 10.05 -14.48
CA GLN A 262 3.44 8.62 -14.25
C GLN A 262 2.95 7.91 -15.51
N SER A 263 3.24 6.61 -15.61
CA SER A 263 2.67 5.74 -16.64
C SER A 263 1.18 5.51 -16.36
N PRO A 264 0.29 5.76 -17.34
CA PRO A 264 -1.12 5.43 -17.16
C PRO A 264 -1.35 3.95 -16.88
N ALA A 265 -2.25 3.67 -15.94
CA ALA A 265 -2.60 2.31 -15.60
C ALA A 265 -3.47 1.65 -16.67
N ALA A 266 -3.22 0.38 -16.96
CA ALA A 266 -4.03 -0.42 -17.87
C ALA A 266 -5.51 -0.40 -17.43
N GLY A 267 -6.42 -0.29 -18.41
CA GLY A 267 -7.85 -0.15 -18.14
C GLY A 267 -8.32 1.29 -17.90
N THR A 268 -7.42 2.28 -17.87
CA THR A 268 -7.77 3.69 -17.73
C THR A 268 -7.94 4.39 -19.09
N ALA A 269 -8.62 5.54 -19.10
CA ALA A 269 -8.84 6.30 -20.32
C ALA A 269 -7.55 6.85 -20.91
N LEU A 270 -6.60 7.32 -20.08
CA LEU A 270 -5.28 7.78 -20.56
C LEU A 270 -4.49 6.64 -21.19
N TYR A 271 -4.52 5.44 -20.61
CA TYR A 271 -3.88 4.26 -21.19
C TYR A 271 -4.50 3.88 -22.54
N ALA A 272 -5.83 3.83 -22.62
CA ALA A 272 -6.56 3.51 -23.85
C ALA A 272 -6.32 4.55 -24.95
N ALA A 273 -6.10 5.82 -24.60
CA ALA A 273 -5.75 6.88 -25.53
C ALA A 273 -4.26 6.86 -25.97
N GLY A 274 -3.47 5.89 -25.47
CA GLY A 274 -2.08 5.66 -25.86
C GLY A 274 -1.07 6.63 -25.26
N LEU A 275 -1.41 7.29 -24.16
CA LEU A 275 -0.48 8.17 -23.46
C LEU A 275 0.54 7.35 -22.65
N GLU A 276 1.75 7.89 -22.55
CA GLU A 276 2.87 7.33 -21.77
C GLU A 276 3.41 8.38 -20.79
N ARG A 277 4.14 7.93 -19.77
CA ARG A 277 4.92 8.83 -18.92
C ARG A 277 5.91 9.64 -19.80
N GLY A 278 5.96 10.95 -19.55
CA GLY A 278 6.79 11.87 -20.32
C GLY A 278 6.06 12.53 -21.50
N ASP A 279 4.82 12.14 -21.81
CA ASP A 279 4.03 12.82 -22.83
C ASP A 279 3.62 14.21 -22.36
N ARG A 280 3.81 15.21 -23.23
CA ARG A 280 3.43 16.59 -22.97
C ARG A 280 2.00 16.84 -23.44
N ILE A 281 1.14 17.20 -22.50
CA ILE A 281 -0.26 17.52 -22.79
C ILE A 281 -0.36 18.89 -23.45
N ILE A 282 -1.12 19.00 -24.54
CA ILE A 282 -1.36 20.26 -25.27
C ILE A 282 -2.77 20.77 -25.00
N ALA A 283 -3.77 19.88 -25.05
CA ALA A 283 -5.16 20.25 -24.86
C ALA A 283 -6.00 19.05 -24.40
N LEU A 284 -7.04 19.33 -23.65
CA LEU A 284 -8.09 18.39 -23.26
C LEU A 284 -9.46 18.99 -23.59
N GLY A 285 -10.14 18.39 -24.57
CA GLY A 285 -11.35 18.95 -25.15
C GLY A 285 -11.08 20.36 -25.71
N ARG A 286 -11.79 21.35 -25.21
CA ARG A 286 -11.64 22.78 -25.63
C ARG A 286 -10.61 23.55 -24.79
N THR A 287 -10.04 22.93 -23.77
CA THR A 287 -9.09 23.59 -22.86
C THR A 287 -7.67 23.39 -23.36
N THR A 288 -6.98 24.46 -23.74
CA THR A 288 -5.53 24.44 -23.95
C THR A 288 -4.85 24.30 -22.60
N VAL A 289 -3.86 23.41 -22.49
CA VAL A 289 -3.15 23.10 -21.26
C VAL A 289 -1.76 23.72 -21.33
N THR A 290 -1.55 24.77 -20.53
CA THR A 290 -0.29 25.50 -20.42
C THR A 290 0.24 25.52 -18.99
N SER A 291 -0.53 24.98 -18.05
CA SER A 291 -0.15 24.89 -16.63
C SER A 291 -0.80 23.66 -15.97
N ALA A 292 -0.27 23.25 -14.85
CA ALA A 292 -0.90 22.21 -14.01
C ALA A 292 -2.34 22.60 -13.60
N LEU A 293 -2.59 23.89 -13.41
CA LEU A 293 -3.93 24.40 -13.05
C LEU A 293 -4.91 24.23 -14.22
N ASP A 294 -4.50 24.49 -15.46
CA ASP A 294 -5.33 24.26 -16.65
C ASP A 294 -5.69 22.78 -16.76
N TRP A 295 -4.71 21.92 -16.53
CA TRP A 295 -4.90 20.48 -16.54
C TRP A 295 -5.92 20.03 -15.49
N GLN A 296 -5.73 20.42 -14.23
CA GLN A 296 -6.65 20.10 -13.15
C GLN A 296 -8.05 20.66 -13.40
N SER A 297 -8.14 21.90 -13.89
CA SER A 297 -9.41 22.52 -14.25
C SER A 297 -10.12 21.78 -15.40
N ALA A 298 -9.37 21.28 -16.38
CA ALA A 298 -9.94 20.49 -17.47
C ALA A 298 -10.44 19.13 -16.97
N LEU A 299 -9.67 18.45 -16.12
CA LEU A 299 -10.08 17.19 -15.49
C LEU A 299 -11.36 17.34 -14.64
N GLY A 300 -11.47 18.42 -13.87
CA GLY A 300 -12.64 18.69 -13.03
C GLY A 300 -13.95 18.92 -13.80
N ARG A 301 -13.91 19.11 -15.11
CA ARG A 301 -15.11 19.28 -15.97
C ARG A 301 -15.53 18.00 -16.67
N LEU A 302 -14.78 16.94 -16.54
CA LEU A 302 -15.06 15.66 -17.18
C LEU A 302 -16.34 15.04 -16.61
N LYS A 303 -17.00 14.25 -17.47
CA LYS A 303 -18.15 13.43 -17.08
C LYS A 303 -17.87 11.98 -17.46
N PRO A 304 -18.19 11.02 -16.61
CA PRO A 304 -18.05 9.61 -16.94
C PRO A 304 -18.78 9.27 -18.24
N GLY A 305 -18.16 8.47 -19.10
CA GLY A 305 -18.73 7.99 -20.35
C GLY A 305 -18.85 9.03 -21.46
N THR A 306 -18.42 10.29 -21.26
CA THR A 306 -18.51 11.35 -22.28
C THR A 306 -17.18 11.45 -23.03
N PRO A 307 -17.09 11.04 -24.30
CA PRO A 307 -15.86 11.14 -25.09
C PRO A 307 -15.45 12.58 -25.35
N LEU A 308 -14.15 12.84 -25.32
CA LEU A 308 -13.56 14.11 -25.70
C LEU A 308 -12.17 13.92 -26.30
N ASP A 309 -11.70 14.89 -27.06
CA ASP A 309 -10.38 14.81 -27.68
C ASP A 309 -9.28 15.19 -26.69
N ILE A 310 -8.14 14.50 -26.75
CA ILE A 310 -6.90 14.88 -26.09
C ILE A 310 -5.81 15.06 -27.17
N ARG A 311 -5.04 16.15 -27.08
CA ARG A 311 -3.85 16.38 -27.87
C ARG A 311 -2.62 16.42 -27.01
N TYR A 312 -1.57 15.75 -27.44
CA TYR A 312 -0.34 15.61 -26.70
C TYR A 312 0.87 15.46 -27.64
N ILE A 313 2.06 15.68 -27.14
CA ILE A 313 3.31 15.40 -27.83
C ILE A 313 3.92 14.14 -27.22
N GLN A 314 4.12 13.15 -28.08
CA GLN A 314 4.77 11.89 -27.73
C GLN A 314 6.00 11.72 -28.62
N ARG A 315 7.17 11.56 -28.01
CA ARG A 315 8.45 11.37 -28.73
C ARG A 315 8.67 12.43 -29.81
N GLY A 316 8.37 13.70 -29.49
CA GLY A 316 8.53 14.86 -30.39
C GLY A 316 7.47 15.03 -31.48
N LYS A 317 6.46 14.16 -31.53
CA LYS A 317 5.37 14.24 -32.52
C LYS A 317 4.04 14.56 -31.85
N GLU A 318 3.29 15.50 -32.42
CA GLU A 318 1.92 15.77 -31.99
C GLU A 318 1.02 14.57 -32.32
N ARG A 319 0.19 14.20 -31.37
CA ARG A 319 -0.80 13.14 -31.43
C ARG A 319 -2.16 13.69 -30.99
N ALA A 320 -3.20 13.05 -31.49
CA ALA A 320 -4.56 13.25 -31.01
C ALA A 320 -5.22 11.90 -30.82
N ALA A 321 -6.03 11.79 -29.78
CA ALA A 321 -6.81 10.60 -29.47
C ALA A 321 -8.13 11.01 -28.83
N THR A 322 -9.10 10.08 -28.83
CA THR A 322 -10.35 10.24 -28.08
C THR A 322 -10.18 9.60 -26.71
N LEU A 323 -10.46 10.36 -25.66
CA LEU A 323 -10.42 9.93 -24.27
C LEU A 323 -11.85 9.80 -23.77
N THR A 324 -12.21 8.63 -23.23
CA THR A 324 -13.51 8.38 -22.64
C THR A 324 -13.33 8.13 -21.12
N PRO A 325 -13.62 9.15 -20.27
CA PRO A 325 -13.45 8.98 -18.84
C PRO A 325 -14.32 7.88 -18.27
N GLY A 326 -13.78 7.07 -17.35
CA GLY A 326 -14.55 6.14 -16.55
C GLY A 326 -15.14 6.79 -15.29
N THR A 327 -15.73 5.98 -14.43
CA THR A 327 -16.12 6.39 -13.07
C THR A 327 -14.92 6.24 -12.14
N ASP A 328 -14.75 7.18 -11.21
CA ASP A 328 -13.69 7.16 -10.21
C ASP A 328 -13.79 5.90 -9.33
N PRO A 329 -12.80 5.00 -9.36
CA PRO A 329 -12.81 3.77 -8.56
C PRO A 329 -12.39 4.01 -7.10
N THR A 330 -11.93 5.22 -6.78
CA THR A 330 -11.40 5.55 -5.47
C THR A 330 -12.48 5.43 -4.40
N LYS A 331 -12.15 4.74 -3.32
CA LYS A 331 -13.03 4.60 -2.16
C LYS A 331 -12.43 5.27 -0.93
N GLN A 332 -13.28 5.66 -0.02
CA GLN A 332 -12.91 6.13 1.30
C GLN A 332 -13.34 5.14 2.37
N LEU A 333 -12.51 4.98 3.38
CA LEU A 333 -12.79 4.18 4.56
C LEU A 333 -13.15 5.11 5.70
N VAL A 334 -14.37 4.99 6.18
CA VAL A 334 -14.92 5.87 7.22
C VAL A 334 -15.63 5.09 8.30
N ARG A 335 -15.74 5.65 9.48
CA ARG A 335 -16.63 5.10 10.52
C ARG A 335 -18.08 5.17 10.02
N SER A 336 -18.82 4.06 10.17
CA SER A 336 -20.20 3.98 9.65
C SER A 336 -21.12 5.02 10.25
N GLU A 337 -20.94 5.33 11.54
CA GLU A 337 -21.70 6.34 12.26
C GLU A 337 -21.50 7.77 11.73
N THR A 338 -20.32 8.09 11.18
CA THR A 338 -20.07 9.44 10.62
C THR A 338 -20.80 9.68 9.29
N VAL A 339 -21.26 8.59 8.67
CA VAL A 339 -22.07 8.64 7.43
C VAL A 339 -23.52 8.21 7.67
N GLY A 340 -23.99 8.32 8.92
CA GLY A 340 -25.39 8.10 9.29
C GLY A 340 -25.81 6.63 9.34
N LYS A 341 -24.89 5.68 9.33
CA LYS A 341 -25.19 4.24 9.46
C LYS A 341 -25.00 3.81 10.91
N PRO A 342 -26.03 3.26 11.58
CA PRO A 342 -25.89 2.80 12.95
C PRO A 342 -24.90 1.62 13.03
N ILE A 343 -24.19 1.54 14.16
CA ILE A 343 -23.32 0.40 14.48
C ILE A 343 -23.81 -0.31 15.75
N THR A 344 -23.58 -1.60 15.82
CA THR A 344 -23.88 -2.42 16.98
C THR A 344 -22.76 -2.32 18.03
N ASP A 345 -23.07 -2.67 19.29
CA ASP A 345 -22.06 -2.76 20.35
C ASP A 345 -20.98 -3.79 20.01
N LYS A 346 -21.34 -4.88 19.32
CA LYS A 346 -20.39 -5.88 18.82
C LYS A 346 -19.37 -5.27 17.84
N GLN A 347 -19.83 -4.44 16.89
CA GLN A 347 -18.96 -3.75 15.95
C GLN A 347 -18.05 -2.73 16.64
N ARG A 348 -18.59 -2.01 17.62
CA ARG A 348 -17.82 -1.07 18.44
C ARG A 348 -16.73 -1.81 19.23
N ALA A 349 -17.09 -2.89 19.92
CA ALA A 349 -16.15 -3.72 20.68
C ALA A 349 -15.07 -4.32 19.77
N PHE A 350 -15.45 -4.77 18.57
CA PHE A 350 -14.49 -5.29 17.58
C PHE A 350 -13.49 -4.19 17.17
N ARG A 351 -13.98 -2.99 16.83
CA ARG A 351 -13.13 -1.85 16.45
C ARG A 351 -12.19 -1.45 17.58
N THR A 352 -12.68 -1.38 18.82
CA THR A 352 -11.86 -1.08 19.99
C THR A 352 -10.79 -2.14 20.23
N ALA A 353 -11.13 -3.42 20.10
CA ALA A 353 -10.16 -4.52 20.24
C ALA A 353 -9.09 -4.49 19.14
N TRP A 354 -9.41 -3.95 17.96
CA TRP A 354 -8.47 -3.80 16.84
C TRP A 354 -7.62 -2.54 16.96
N LEU A 355 -8.25 -1.38 17.11
CA LEU A 355 -7.59 -0.06 16.99
C LEU A 355 -7.24 0.58 18.34
N GLY A 356 -7.59 -0.03 19.45
CA GLY A 356 -7.51 0.59 20.79
C GLY A 356 -8.73 1.45 21.11
N ALA A 357 -8.78 2.01 22.31
CA ALA A 357 -9.85 2.92 22.75
C ALA A 357 -9.88 4.21 21.92
N GLU A 358 -11.08 4.82 21.84
CA GLU A 358 -11.30 6.12 21.18
C GLU A 358 -10.66 7.27 21.96
#